data_4cc32f55e3b33bfdd0c636dda1f79f11
#
_entry.id   4cc32f55e3b33bfdd0c636dda1f79f11
#
_cell.length_a   1.000
_cell.length_b   1.000
_cell.length_c   1.000
_cell.angle_alpha   90.00
_cell.angle_beta   90.00
_cell.angle_gamma   90.00
#
_symmetry.space_group_name_H-M   'P 1'
#
loop_
_entity.id
_entity.type
_entity.pdbx_description
1 polymer ?
#
loop_
_entity_poly.entity_id
_entity_poly.type
_entity_poly.pdbx_seq_one_letter_code
_entity_poly.pdbx_strand_id
1 'polypeptide(L)'
;MLKYRGGKSREIPLFQKYIPASFSSYIEPFLGGGAVFFHLEPEQAIINDVNSRLITFYKCVRDHYEEMRSELDLIQEFYERNQADYKARKALAPDERVPNANEALYYRIRDMYNGKIPAEYLDGVLYFFSG
;
A
#
# COMPACT_ATOMS: atom_id res chain seq x y z
N MET A 1 6.54 4.10 1.03
CA MET A 1 6.46 3.18 2.20
C MET A 1 5.03 3.09 2.69
N LEU A 2 4.56 1.88 2.96
CA LEU A 2 3.22 1.65 3.50
C LEU A 2 3.08 2.24 4.92
N LYS A 3 1.92 2.82 5.20
CA LYS A 3 1.56 3.11 6.59
C LYS A 3 1.20 1.79 7.28
N TYR A 4 2.00 1.38 8.23
CA TYR A 4 1.81 0.15 8.99
C TYR A 4 1.75 0.45 10.49
N ARG A 5 0.80 -0.16 11.21
CA ARG A 5 0.70 0.01 12.66
C ARG A 5 1.96 -0.54 13.34
N GLY A 6 2.55 0.25 14.24
CA GLY A 6 3.80 -0.11 14.91
C GLY A 6 5.06 0.12 14.06
N GLY A 7 4.97 0.95 13.01
CA GLY A 7 6.13 1.32 12.20
C GLY A 7 7.22 2.02 13.02
N LYS A 8 8.48 1.58 12.84
CA LYS A 8 9.65 1.99 13.64
C LYS A 8 10.35 3.25 13.15
N SER A 9 9.79 3.96 12.16
CA SER A 9 10.45 5.14 11.55
C SER A 9 10.84 6.20 12.57
N ARG A 10 10.04 6.39 13.61
CA ARG A 10 10.31 7.35 14.68
C ARG A 10 11.38 6.88 15.68
N GLU A 11 11.64 5.58 15.73
CA GLU A 11 12.59 4.94 16.65
C GLU A 11 13.99 4.82 16.06
N ILE A 12 14.11 4.90 14.72
CA ILE A 12 15.40 4.78 14.01
C ILE A 12 16.48 5.69 14.59
N PRO A 13 16.23 7.00 14.85
CA PRO A 13 17.25 7.87 15.45
C PRO A 13 17.75 7.41 16.82
N LEU A 14 16.91 6.68 17.57
CA LEU A 14 17.25 6.21 18.92
C LEU A 14 18.23 5.04 18.90
N PHE A 15 18.13 4.14 17.91
CA PHE A 15 19.00 2.96 17.83
C PHE A 15 20.02 2.99 16.71
N GLN A 16 19.97 3.99 15.83
CA GLN A 16 20.89 4.10 14.69
C GLN A 16 22.37 3.99 15.09
N LYS A 17 22.76 4.56 16.23
CA LYS A 17 24.12 4.50 16.77
C LYS A 17 24.60 3.07 17.11
N TYR A 18 23.68 2.13 17.26
CA TYR A 18 23.99 0.72 17.55
C TYR A 18 24.06 -0.15 16.29
N ILE A 19 23.70 0.39 15.12
CA ILE A 19 23.76 -0.32 13.86
C ILE A 19 25.22 -0.38 13.41
N PRO A 20 25.77 -1.58 13.05
CA PRO A 20 27.11 -1.70 12.53
C PRO A 20 27.31 -0.85 11.28
N ALA A 21 28.48 -0.24 11.13
CA ALA A 21 28.83 0.56 9.95
C ALA A 21 28.87 -0.27 8.66
N SER A 22 29.16 -1.58 8.78
CA SER A 22 29.14 -2.53 7.67
C SER A 22 28.67 -3.90 8.13
N PHE A 23 27.98 -4.62 7.25
CA PHE A 23 27.50 -5.98 7.47
C PHE A 23 27.34 -6.69 6.12
N SER A 24 27.47 -8.01 6.10
CA SER A 24 27.38 -8.82 4.87
C SER A 24 25.93 -9.18 4.50
N SER A 25 25.04 -9.26 5.47
CA SER A 25 23.63 -9.61 5.26
C SER A 25 22.74 -8.97 6.32
N TYR A 26 21.50 -8.76 5.94
CA TYR A 26 20.46 -8.22 6.79
C TYR A 26 19.30 -9.23 6.92
N ILE A 27 18.86 -9.49 8.11
CA ILE A 27 17.75 -10.42 8.37
C ILE A 27 16.70 -9.68 9.23
N GLU A 28 15.49 -9.57 8.72
CA GLU A 28 14.36 -8.98 9.44
C GLU A 28 13.15 -9.91 9.41
N PRO A 29 12.88 -10.64 10.49
CA PRO A 29 11.76 -11.59 10.56
C PRO A 29 10.40 -10.92 10.81
N PHE A 30 10.37 -9.65 11.22
CA PHE A 30 9.18 -8.85 11.54
C PHE A 30 9.21 -7.54 10.77
N LEU A 31 9.11 -7.65 9.44
CA LEU A 31 9.30 -6.53 8.51
C LEU A 31 8.31 -5.39 8.75
N GLY A 32 7.02 -5.69 8.94
CA GLY A 32 5.98 -4.67 9.03
C GLY A 32 6.01 -3.71 7.84
N GLY A 33 6.01 -2.40 8.09
CA GLY A 33 6.13 -1.37 7.06
C GLY A 33 7.51 -1.22 6.44
N GLY A 34 8.52 -2.01 6.88
CA GLY A 34 9.86 -2.02 6.30
C GLY A 34 10.72 -0.80 6.64
N ALA A 35 10.40 -0.06 7.71
CA ALA A 35 11.09 1.18 8.04
C ALA A 35 12.60 1.04 8.17
N VAL A 36 13.09 0.00 8.85
CA VAL A 36 14.52 -0.24 9.03
C VAL A 36 15.15 -0.74 7.74
N PHE A 37 14.50 -1.69 7.05
CA PHE A 37 14.95 -2.20 5.76
C PHE A 37 15.15 -1.09 4.72
N PHE A 38 14.16 -0.22 4.55
CA PHE A 38 14.26 0.90 3.59
C PHE A 38 15.24 1.99 4.05
N HIS A 39 15.47 2.14 5.35
CA HIS A 39 16.46 3.06 5.87
C HIS A 39 17.89 2.58 5.59
N LEU A 40 18.14 1.27 5.73
CA LEU A 40 19.48 0.69 5.57
C LEU A 40 19.84 0.36 4.12
N GLU A 41 18.84 0.10 3.27
CA GLU A 41 19.01 -0.32 1.86
C GLU A 41 20.08 -1.41 1.69
N PRO A 42 19.99 -2.56 2.40
CA PRO A 42 21.02 -3.58 2.38
C PRO A 42 21.13 -4.25 1.01
N GLU A 43 22.35 -4.55 0.56
CA GLU A 43 22.57 -5.26 -0.71
C GLU A 43 22.02 -6.70 -0.69
N GLN A 44 22.13 -7.36 0.46
CA GLN A 44 21.60 -8.71 0.68
C GLN A 44 20.71 -8.72 1.92
N ALA A 45 19.47 -9.16 1.74
CA ALA A 45 18.49 -9.21 2.82
C ALA A 45 17.61 -10.44 2.75
N ILE A 46 17.26 -10.94 3.93
CA ILE A 46 16.18 -11.90 4.14
C ILE A 46 15.14 -11.19 4.99
N ILE A 47 13.98 -10.98 4.41
CA ILE A 47 12.86 -10.32 5.08
C ILE A 47 11.69 -11.28 5.21
N ASN A 48 11.00 -11.22 6.33
CA ASN A 48 9.80 -12.01 6.59
C ASN A 48 8.81 -11.24 7.46
N ASP A 49 7.58 -11.68 7.44
CA ASP A 49 6.52 -11.24 8.35
C ASP A 49 5.48 -12.35 8.50
N VAL A 50 4.82 -12.40 9.62
CA VAL A 50 3.71 -13.32 9.87
C VAL A 50 2.50 -13.01 8.97
N ASN A 51 2.35 -11.75 8.57
CA ASN A 51 1.32 -11.33 7.63
C ASN A 51 1.69 -11.71 6.20
N SER A 52 1.20 -12.86 5.74
CA SER A 52 1.46 -13.37 4.40
C SER A 52 1.02 -12.44 3.28
N ARG A 53 -0.08 -11.68 3.48
CA ARG A 53 -0.56 -10.71 2.49
C ARG A 53 0.38 -9.51 2.36
N LEU A 54 1.00 -9.07 3.45
CA LEU A 54 2.05 -8.06 3.44
C LEU A 54 3.26 -8.52 2.62
N ILE A 55 3.69 -9.76 2.84
CA ILE A 55 4.79 -10.36 2.06
C ILE A 55 4.41 -10.48 0.57
N THR A 56 3.20 -10.88 0.26
CA THR A 56 2.69 -10.92 -1.13
C THR A 56 2.73 -9.52 -1.77
N PHE A 57 2.37 -8.48 -1.02
CA PHE A 57 2.50 -7.10 -1.49
C PHE A 57 3.95 -6.76 -1.87
N TYR A 58 4.92 -7.02 -0.99
CA TYR A 58 6.33 -6.73 -1.29
C TYR A 58 6.89 -7.57 -2.44
N LYS A 59 6.47 -8.82 -2.58
CA LYS A 59 6.80 -9.65 -3.75
C LYS A 59 6.23 -9.05 -5.04
N CYS A 60 4.99 -8.57 -5.00
CA CYS A 60 4.36 -7.90 -6.13
C CYS A 60 5.12 -6.64 -6.53
N VAL A 61 5.54 -5.82 -5.57
CA VAL A 61 6.39 -4.64 -5.83
C VAL A 61 7.72 -5.04 -6.47
N ARG A 62 8.34 -6.11 -6.01
CA ARG A 62 9.62 -6.59 -6.55
C ARG A 62 9.49 -7.15 -7.98
N ASP A 63 8.48 -7.98 -8.21
CA ASP A 63 8.40 -8.83 -9.40
C ASP A 63 7.46 -8.25 -10.48
N HIS A 64 6.49 -7.40 -10.12
CA HIS A 64 5.43 -6.87 -10.96
C HIS A 64 5.25 -5.35 -10.82
N TYR A 65 6.36 -4.63 -10.62
CA TYR A 65 6.30 -3.19 -10.33
C TYR A 65 5.59 -2.39 -11.42
N GLU A 66 5.94 -2.61 -12.69
CA GLU A 66 5.37 -1.85 -13.81
C GLU A 66 3.88 -2.11 -13.99
N GLU A 67 3.45 -3.37 -13.88
CA GLU A 67 2.03 -3.74 -13.94
C GLU A 67 1.26 -3.13 -12.76
N MET A 68 1.81 -3.26 -11.56
CA MET A 68 1.23 -2.70 -10.35
C MET A 68 1.12 -1.17 -10.45
N ARG A 69 2.14 -0.50 -10.95
CA ARG A 69 2.16 0.95 -11.15
C ARG A 69 1.09 1.38 -12.14
N SER A 70 0.95 0.67 -13.25
CA SER A 70 -0.07 0.94 -14.27
C SER A 70 -1.49 0.82 -13.71
N GLU A 71 -1.76 -0.22 -12.93
CA GLU A 71 -3.06 -0.40 -12.28
C GLU A 71 -3.34 0.69 -11.24
N LEU A 72 -2.35 1.07 -10.44
CA LEU A 72 -2.49 2.16 -9.47
C LEU A 72 -2.76 3.50 -10.16
N ASP A 73 -2.08 3.80 -11.25
CA ASP A 73 -2.28 5.04 -12.01
C ASP A 73 -3.70 5.10 -12.60
N LEU A 74 -4.21 4.00 -13.16
CA LEU A 74 -5.59 3.92 -13.66
C LEU A 74 -6.63 4.12 -12.56
N ILE A 75 -6.42 3.52 -11.40
CA ILE A 75 -7.31 3.70 -10.24
C ILE A 75 -7.28 5.15 -9.76
N GLN A 76 -6.10 5.76 -9.72
CA GLN A 76 -5.95 7.17 -9.34
C GLN A 76 -6.68 8.10 -10.30
N GLU A 77 -6.52 7.92 -11.61
CA GLU A 77 -7.25 8.71 -12.63
C GLU A 77 -8.77 8.58 -12.46
N PHE A 78 -9.25 7.37 -12.22
CA PHE A 78 -10.66 7.11 -11.99
C PHE A 78 -11.17 7.77 -10.70
N TYR A 79 -10.37 7.68 -9.63
CA TYR A 79 -10.67 8.34 -8.36
C TYR A 79 -10.76 9.87 -8.51
N GLU A 80 -9.79 10.48 -9.18
CA GLU A 80 -9.74 11.94 -9.38
C GLU A 80 -10.91 12.43 -10.23
N ARG A 81 -11.27 11.69 -11.28
CA ARG A 81 -12.44 11.99 -12.12
C ARG A 81 -13.73 11.92 -11.33
N ASN A 82 -13.92 10.88 -10.55
CA ASN A 82 -15.09 10.73 -9.69
C ASN A 82 -15.17 11.84 -8.64
N GLN A 83 -14.05 12.25 -8.08
CA GLN A 83 -13.98 13.31 -7.08
C GLN A 83 -14.34 14.67 -7.68
N ALA A 84 -13.88 14.96 -8.89
CA ALA A 84 -14.23 16.19 -9.61
C ALA A 84 -15.74 16.23 -9.94
N ASP A 85 -16.31 15.12 -10.43
CA ASP A 85 -17.73 14.99 -10.72
C ASP A 85 -18.59 15.17 -9.46
N TYR A 86 -18.20 14.51 -8.37
CA TYR A 86 -18.89 14.66 -7.09
C TYR A 86 -18.90 16.12 -6.60
N LYS A 87 -17.75 16.79 -6.64
CA LYS A 87 -17.63 18.20 -6.23
C LYS A 87 -18.50 19.11 -7.08
N ALA A 88 -18.52 18.91 -8.41
CA ALA A 88 -19.33 19.70 -9.33
C ALA A 88 -20.83 19.53 -9.05
N ARG A 89 -21.30 18.28 -8.86
CA ARG A 89 -22.70 17.99 -8.54
C ARG A 89 -23.09 18.53 -7.17
N LYS A 90 -22.22 18.42 -6.18
CA LYS A 90 -22.48 18.92 -4.83
C LYS A 90 -22.54 20.44 -4.79
N ALA A 91 -21.77 21.14 -5.63
CA ALA A 91 -21.83 22.59 -5.75
C ALA A 91 -23.17 23.09 -6.34
N LEU A 92 -23.76 22.30 -7.27
CA LEU A 92 -25.08 22.63 -7.86
C LEU A 92 -26.25 22.30 -6.96
N ALA A 93 -26.12 21.34 -6.06
CA ALA A 93 -27.16 20.89 -5.16
C ALA A 93 -26.60 20.65 -3.73
N PRO A 94 -26.27 21.74 -2.98
CA PRO A 94 -25.56 21.63 -1.70
C PRO A 94 -26.33 20.85 -0.63
N ASP A 95 -27.66 20.95 -0.64
CA ASP A 95 -28.56 20.35 0.35
C ASP A 95 -29.01 18.92 -0.02
N GLU A 96 -28.71 18.49 -1.23
CA GLU A 96 -29.09 17.15 -1.71
C GLU A 96 -27.99 16.10 -1.45
N ARG A 97 -28.43 14.85 -1.29
CA ARG A 97 -27.51 13.71 -1.25
C ARG A 97 -27.02 13.39 -2.66
N VAL A 98 -25.73 13.61 -2.90
CA VAL A 98 -25.08 13.26 -4.18
C VAL A 98 -24.36 11.93 -4.03
N PRO A 99 -24.58 10.95 -4.95
CA PRO A 99 -23.82 9.69 -4.96
C PRO A 99 -22.33 9.95 -5.18
N ASN A 100 -21.48 9.20 -4.45
CA ASN A 100 -20.03 9.23 -4.62
C ASN A 100 -19.55 7.93 -5.22
N ALA A 101 -19.14 7.95 -6.49
CA ALA A 101 -18.64 6.76 -7.19
C ALA A 101 -17.36 6.18 -6.57
N ASN A 102 -16.57 6.97 -5.84
CA ASN A 102 -15.39 6.50 -5.12
C ASN A 102 -15.75 5.61 -3.93
N GLU A 103 -16.91 5.80 -3.31
CA GLU A 103 -17.41 4.87 -2.29
C GLU A 103 -17.66 3.49 -2.90
N ALA A 104 -18.31 3.42 -4.04
CA ALA A 104 -18.55 2.17 -4.76
C ALA A 104 -17.24 1.50 -5.20
N LEU A 105 -16.27 2.28 -5.69
CA LEU A 105 -14.93 1.79 -6.04
C LEU A 105 -14.20 1.18 -4.84
N TYR A 106 -14.24 1.85 -3.69
CA TYR A 106 -13.65 1.35 -2.45
C TYR A 106 -14.25 0.00 -2.05
N TYR A 107 -15.58 -0.10 -2.01
CA TYR A 107 -16.24 -1.34 -1.63
C TYR A 107 -15.97 -2.49 -2.61
N ARG A 108 -15.89 -2.19 -3.91
CA ARG A 108 -15.54 -3.18 -4.92
C ARG A 108 -14.11 -3.71 -4.74
N ILE A 109 -13.13 -2.84 -4.53
CA ILE A 109 -11.73 -3.23 -4.25
C ILE A 109 -11.66 -4.07 -2.97
N ARG A 110 -12.36 -3.66 -1.92
CA ARG A 110 -12.43 -4.41 -0.65
C ARG A 110 -13.06 -5.79 -0.84
N ASP A 111 -14.09 -5.91 -1.64
CA ASP A 111 -14.74 -7.20 -1.90
C ASP A 111 -13.84 -8.14 -2.73
N MET A 112 -13.05 -7.62 -3.68
CA MET A 112 -12.00 -8.38 -4.35
C MET A 112 -10.92 -8.84 -3.35
N TYR A 113 -10.45 -7.94 -2.48
CA TYR A 113 -9.46 -8.24 -1.45
C TYR A 113 -9.93 -9.34 -0.48
N ASN A 114 -11.21 -9.33 -0.13
CA ASN A 114 -11.82 -10.32 0.76
C ASN A 114 -12.29 -11.60 0.04
N GLY A 115 -12.08 -11.71 -1.27
CA GLY A 115 -12.44 -12.89 -2.04
C GLY A 115 -13.95 -13.06 -2.27
N LYS A 116 -14.77 -12.03 -2.08
CA LYS A 116 -16.22 -12.06 -2.31
C LYS A 116 -16.58 -11.98 -3.78
N ILE A 117 -15.73 -11.34 -4.58
CA ILE A 117 -15.83 -11.27 -6.03
C ILE A 117 -14.47 -11.58 -6.65
N PRO A 118 -14.40 -12.01 -7.93
CA PRO A 118 -13.14 -12.27 -8.61
C PRO A 118 -12.23 -11.03 -8.65
N ALA A 119 -10.93 -11.23 -8.41
CA ALA A 119 -9.95 -10.15 -8.48
C ALA A 119 -9.71 -9.71 -9.93
N GLU A 120 -9.75 -8.40 -10.16
CA GLU A 120 -9.43 -7.77 -11.46
C GLU A 120 -8.08 -7.04 -11.42
N TYR A 121 -7.49 -6.91 -10.24
CA TYR A 121 -6.20 -6.27 -9.99
C TYR A 121 -5.23 -7.23 -9.34
N LEU A 122 -3.94 -6.91 -9.42
CA LEU A 122 -2.89 -7.66 -8.72
C LEU A 122 -3.10 -7.63 -7.20
N ASP A 123 -2.72 -8.70 -6.53
CA ASP A 123 -2.84 -8.82 -5.07
C ASP A 123 -2.16 -7.67 -4.32
N GLY A 124 -1.04 -7.18 -4.83
CA GLY A 124 -0.36 -6.03 -4.27
C GLY A 124 -1.17 -4.73 -4.34
N VAL A 125 -1.93 -4.53 -5.42
CA VAL A 125 -2.83 -3.37 -5.58
C VAL A 125 -4.00 -3.46 -4.60
N LEU A 126 -4.62 -4.63 -4.49
CA LEU A 126 -5.72 -4.86 -3.57
C LEU A 126 -5.29 -4.66 -2.11
N TYR A 127 -4.10 -5.15 -1.75
CA TYR A 127 -3.52 -4.94 -0.43
C TYR A 127 -3.24 -3.46 -0.15
N PHE A 128 -2.72 -2.72 -1.13
CA PHE A 128 -2.42 -1.29 -0.98
C PHE A 128 -3.64 -0.46 -0.55
N PHE A 129 -4.82 -0.79 -1.09
CA PHE A 129 -6.06 -0.07 -0.78
C PHE A 129 -6.83 -0.64 0.41
N SER A 130 -6.69 -1.91 0.73
CA SER A 130 -7.56 -2.62 1.68
C SER A 130 -6.82 -3.32 2.83
N GLY A 131 -5.53 -3.42 2.71
CA GLY A 131 -4.63 -4.01 3.74
C GLY A 131 -4.19 -2.99 4.79
#